data_3b56354a80a727422050dd87e89a2148
#
_entry.id   3b56354a80a727422050dd87e89a2148
#
_cell.length_a   1.000
_cell.length_b   1.000
_cell.length_c   1.000
_cell.angle_alpha   90.00
_cell.angle_beta   90.00
_cell.angle_gamma   90.00
#
_symmetry.space_group_name_H-M   'P 1'
#
loop_
_entity.id
_entity.type
_entity.pdbx_description
1 polymer ?
#
loop_
_entity_poly.entity_id
_entity_poly.type
_entity_poly.pdbx_seq_one_letter_code
_entity_poly.pdbx_strand_id
1 'polypeptide(L)'
;MTDEQANDAFHEQLVAQVGRRGSVQRARDPVNGPAIRTWCDAMSEANPYFTDEAAAAAGPHGGLVATPATINMWTMPGLVMGGRPQRATDEPQAGVYTMLDDAGFVGVVATNSDQVYRRYLRPGDHLSQQTTLVDVSPQKQTALGVGHF
;
A
#
# COMPACT_ATOMS: atom_id res chain seq x y z
N MET A 1 -36.93 -8.77 -4.28
CA MET A 1 -35.76 -8.51 -3.42
C MET A 1 -35.75 -7.00 -3.18
N THR A 2 -35.74 -6.54 -1.95
CA THR A 2 -35.64 -5.13 -1.63
C THR A 2 -34.19 -4.68 -1.82
N ASP A 3 -33.96 -3.38 -1.99
CA ASP A 3 -32.59 -2.82 -2.13
C ASP A 3 -31.71 -3.18 -0.92
N GLU A 4 -32.29 -3.21 0.29
CA GLU A 4 -31.62 -3.60 1.53
C GLU A 4 -31.15 -5.08 1.45
N GLN A 5 -32.01 -5.99 1.05
CA GLN A 5 -31.67 -7.41 0.89
C GLN A 5 -30.58 -7.63 -0.18
N ALA A 6 -30.58 -6.83 -1.24
CA ALA A 6 -29.54 -6.87 -2.27
C ALA A 6 -28.17 -6.39 -1.72
N ASN A 7 -28.19 -5.32 -0.91
CA ASN A 7 -26.99 -4.79 -0.26
C ASN A 7 -26.40 -5.77 0.76
N ASP A 8 -27.26 -6.41 1.57
CA ASP A 8 -26.82 -7.43 2.52
C ASP A 8 -26.18 -8.62 1.83
N ALA A 9 -26.81 -9.14 0.78
CA ALA A 9 -26.27 -10.26 0.00
C ALA A 9 -24.94 -9.90 -0.69
N PHE A 10 -24.80 -8.66 -1.15
CA PHE A 10 -23.54 -8.19 -1.73
C PHE A 10 -22.44 -8.05 -0.68
N HIS A 11 -22.77 -7.50 0.50
CA HIS A 11 -21.83 -7.41 1.62
C HIS A 11 -21.36 -8.80 2.07
N GLU A 12 -22.25 -9.80 2.15
CA GLU A 12 -21.85 -11.18 2.47
C GLU A 12 -20.82 -11.74 1.48
N GLN A 13 -20.98 -11.43 0.17
CA GLN A 13 -20.00 -11.84 -0.85
C GLN A 13 -18.63 -11.17 -0.65
N LEU A 14 -18.60 -9.90 -0.25
CA LEU A 14 -17.37 -9.18 0.08
C LEU A 14 -16.71 -9.77 1.33
N VAL A 15 -17.48 -10.02 2.38
CA VAL A 15 -17.00 -10.61 3.64
C VAL A 15 -16.43 -12.02 3.42
N ALA A 16 -16.95 -12.78 2.47
CA ALA A 16 -16.40 -14.09 2.11
C ALA A 16 -14.94 -14.04 1.58
N GLN A 17 -14.45 -12.85 1.23
CA GLN A 17 -13.04 -12.63 0.83
C GLN A 17 -12.12 -12.33 2.03
N VAL A 18 -12.67 -12.02 3.20
CA VAL A 18 -11.91 -11.70 4.42
C VAL A 18 -11.06 -12.90 4.85
N GLY A 19 -9.86 -12.64 5.32
CA GLY A 19 -8.88 -13.65 5.71
C GLY A 19 -8.07 -14.22 4.54
N ARG A 20 -8.42 -13.93 3.28
CA ARG A 20 -7.61 -14.34 2.14
C ARG A 20 -6.28 -13.60 2.14
N ARG A 21 -5.25 -14.34 1.78
CA ARG A 21 -3.87 -13.86 1.73
C ARG A 21 -3.36 -13.94 0.30
N GLY A 22 -2.81 -12.83 -0.20
CA GLY A 22 -2.17 -12.79 -1.52
C GLY A 22 -0.83 -13.53 -1.53
N SER A 23 -0.26 -13.67 -2.72
CA SER A 23 1.10 -14.18 -2.87
C SER A 23 2.13 -13.19 -2.31
N VAL A 24 3.33 -13.69 -2.02
CA VAL A 24 4.44 -12.84 -1.63
C VAL A 24 4.99 -12.13 -2.86
N GLN A 25 4.86 -10.81 -2.87
CA GLN A 25 5.38 -9.94 -3.93
C GLN A 25 6.76 -9.42 -3.54
N ARG A 26 7.76 -9.64 -4.38
CA ARG A 26 9.10 -9.12 -4.16
C ARG A 26 9.24 -7.76 -4.83
N ALA A 27 9.89 -6.80 -4.14
CA ALA A 27 10.26 -5.51 -4.70
C ALA A 27 11.10 -5.72 -5.98
N ARG A 28 10.94 -4.85 -6.98
CA ARG A 28 11.71 -4.90 -8.24
C ARG A 28 13.18 -4.67 -8.00
N ASP A 29 13.48 -3.71 -7.14
CA ASP A 29 14.82 -3.26 -6.82
C ASP A 29 15.07 -3.32 -5.31
N PRO A 30 16.32 -3.49 -4.86
CA PRO A 30 16.66 -3.29 -3.47
C PRO A 30 16.56 -1.81 -3.08
N VAL A 31 16.45 -1.55 -1.79
CA VAL A 31 16.62 -0.20 -1.24
C VAL A 31 17.93 0.38 -1.73
N ASN A 32 17.91 1.61 -2.19
CA ASN A 32 19.08 2.24 -2.79
C ASN A 32 19.16 3.74 -2.49
N GLY A 33 20.38 4.26 -2.46
CA GLY A 33 20.66 5.67 -2.13
C GLY A 33 20.00 6.67 -3.09
N PRO A 34 20.04 6.46 -4.42
CA PRO A 34 19.39 7.37 -5.36
C PRO A 34 17.89 7.55 -5.09
N ALA A 35 17.16 6.46 -4.85
CA ALA A 35 15.73 6.54 -4.57
C ALA A 35 15.43 7.20 -3.21
N ILE A 36 16.28 6.97 -2.18
CA ILE A 36 16.16 7.68 -0.90
C ILE A 36 16.31 9.18 -1.12
N ARG A 37 17.34 9.63 -1.84
CA ARG A 37 17.56 11.06 -2.11
C ARG A 37 16.40 11.67 -2.90
N THR A 38 15.95 11.02 -3.97
CA THR A 38 14.82 11.50 -4.78
C THR A 38 13.56 11.67 -3.93
N TRP A 39 13.30 10.75 -3.01
CA TRP A 39 12.16 10.86 -2.09
C TRP A 39 12.34 12.03 -1.11
N CYS A 40 13.53 12.18 -0.52
CA CYS A 40 13.85 13.29 0.38
C CYS A 40 13.67 14.64 -0.32
N ASP A 41 14.17 14.78 -1.55
CA ASP A 41 14.00 15.99 -2.37
C ASP A 41 12.52 16.30 -2.62
N ALA A 42 11.73 15.29 -3.02
CA ALA A 42 10.31 15.43 -3.30
C ALA A 42 9.49 15.84 -2.07
N MET A 43 9.91 15.40 -0.88
CA MET A 43 9.22 15.65 0.39
C MET A 43 9.84 16.81 1.20
N SER A 44 10.88 17.46 0.67
CA SER A 44 11.66 18.49 1.38
C SER A 44 12.22 17.98 2.72
N GLU A 45 12.63 16.70 2.76
CA GLU A 45 13.27 16.09 3.92
C GLU A 45 14.76 16.42 3.91
N ALA A 46 15.18 17.24 4.87
CA ALA A 46 16.55 17.74 4.94
C ALA A 46 17.42 17.09 6.03
N ASN A 47 16.91 16.05 6.71
CA ASN A 47 17.67 15.38 7.75
C ASN A 47 18.91 14.70 7.15
N PRO A 48 20.13 15.09 7.59
CA PRO A 48 21.36 14.57 6.98
C PRO A 48 21.55 13.07 7.17
N TYR A 49 20.88 12.43 8.11
CA TYR A 49 20.95 10.97 8.27
C TYR A 49 20.30 10.20 7.11
N PHE A 50 19.48 10.86 6.29
CA PHE A 50 18.86 10.28 5.10
C PHE A 50 19.47 10.77 3.79
N THR A 51 20.28 11.87 3.84
CA THR A 51 20.72 12.53 2.61
C THR A 51 22.24 12.59 2.44
N ASP A 52 23.00 12.53 3.54
CA ASP A 52 24.46 12.63 3.56
C ASP A 52 25.09 11.38 4.17
N GLU A 53 25.96 10.71 3.41
CA GLU A 53 26.57 9.44 3.82
C GLU A 53 27.55 9.62 4.99
N ALA A 54 28.28 10.74 5.05
CA ALA A 54 29.24 10.99 6.13
C ALA A 54 28.52 11.30 7.46
N ALA A 55 27.50 12.15 7.40
CA ALA A 55 26.66 12.43 8.56
C ALA A 55 25.92 11.19 9.05
N ALA A 56 25.39 10.39 8.13
CA ALA A 56 24.70 9.14 8.44
C ALA A 56 25.64 8.11 9.09
N ALA A 57 26.89 8.01 8.62
CA ALA A 57 27.91 7.12 9.19
C ALA A 57 28.30 7.51 10.61
N ALA A 58 28.38 8.81 10.88
CA ALA A 58 28.65 9.34 12.23
C ALA A 58 27.39 9.37 13.14
N GLY A 59 26.22 9.15 12.56
CA GLY A 59 24.94 9.24 13.26
C GLY A 59 24.53 7.94 13.98
N PRO A 60 23.34 7.93 14.60
CA PRO A 60 22.88 6.82 15.45
C PRO A 60 22.65 5.52 14.68
N HIS A 61 22.52 5.59 13.36
CA HIS A 61 22.28 4.40 12.53
C HIS A 61 23.55 3.81 11.94
N GLY A 62 24.71 4.49 12.05
CA GLY A 62 26.00 4.02 11.56
C GLY A 62 26.03 3.83 10.01
N GLY A 63 25.28 4.63 9.29
CA GLY A 63 25.20 4.64 7.82
C GLY A 63 23.84 5.09 7.33
N LEU A 64 23.76 5.31 6.00
CA LEU A 64 22.55 5.77 5.35
C LEU A 64 21.36 4.81 5.59
N VAL A 65 20.22 5.39 5.90
CA VAL A 65 18.94 4.67 6.06
C VAL A 65 17.84 5.36 5.27
N ALA A 66 16.83 4.59 4.88
CA ALA A 66 15.62 5.15 4.29
C ALA A 66 14.68 5.67 5.38
N THR A 67 13.98 6.76 5.12
CA THR A 67 12.94 7.22 6.04
C THR A 67 11.84 6.16 6.16
N PRO A 68 11.25 5.94 7.34
CA PRO A 68 10.19 4.94 7.51
C PRO A 68 9.01 5.14 6.56
N ALA A 69 8.65 6.38 6.26
CA ALA A 69 7.55 6.72 5.36
C ALA A 69 7.73 6.19 3.92
N THR A 70 8.94 5.78 3.52
CA THR A 70 9.21 5.20 2.21
C THR A 70 8.78 3.74 2.09
N ILE A 71 8.31 3.08 3.15
CA ILE A 71 8.09 1.63 3.17
C ILE A 71 7.26 1.13 1.98
N ASN A 72 6.18 1.82 1.63
CA ASN A 72 5.32 1.43 0.53
C ASN A 72 5.95 1.68 -0.85
N MET A 73 6.88 2.63 -0.96
CA MET A 73 7.53 2.97 -2.22
C MET A 73 8.32 1.79 -2.79
N TRP A 74 8.98 1.01 -1.93
CA TRP A 74 9.88 -0.07 -2.34
C TRP A 74 9.16 -1.25 -3.00
N THR A 75 7.90 -1.47 -2.65
CA THR A 75 7.10 -2.59 -3.16
C THR A 75 6.07 -2.17 -4.20
N MET A 76 6.01 -0.87 -4.54
CA MET A 76 5.14 -0.39 -5.61
C MET A 76 5.51 -1.04 -6.95
N PRO A 77 4.53 -1.60 -7.68
CA PRO A 77 4.78 -2.25 -8.97
C PRO A 77 5.16 -1.25 -10.08
N GLY A 78 5.02 0.05 -9.83
CA GLY A 78 5.21 1.11 -10.81
C GLY A 78 4.01 1.29 -11.73
N LEU A 79 4.00 2.40 -12.45
CA LEU A 79 3.00 2.68 -13.47
C LEU A 79 3.49 2.11 -14.80
N VAL A 80 2.72 1.21 -15.40
CA VAL A 80 2.95 0.79 -16.78
C VAL A 80 2.38 1.89 -17.68
N MET A 81 3.21 2.44 -18.56
CA MET A 81 2.78 3.46 -19.51
C MET A 81 1.57 2.94 -20.31
N GLY A 82 0.42 3.62 -20.19
CA GLY A 82 -0.79 3.34 -20.94
C GLY A 82 -1.81 2.40 -20.29
N GLY A 83 -1.64 1.97 -19.03
CA GLY A 83 -2.62 1.10 -18.36
C GLY A 83 -2.61 1.20 -16.84
N ARG A 84 -3.68 0.72 -16.20
CA ARG A 84 -3.65 0.43 -14.76
C ARG A 84 -2.56 -0.61 -14.49
N PRO A 85 -1.80 -0.51 -13.39
CA PRO A 85 -0.87 -1.57 -13.01
C PRO A 85 -1.59 -2.92 -13.03
N GLN A 86 -1.01 -3.90 -13.71
CA GLN A 86 -1.53 -5.26 -13.60
C GLN A 86 -1.35 -5.70 -12.15
N ARG A 87 -2.44 -5.75 -11.40
CA ARG A 87 -2.44 -6.35 -10.07
C ARG A 87 -2.23 -7.84 -10.26
N ALA A 88 -1.42 -8.44 -9.41
CA ALA A 88 -1.34 -9.90 -9.38
C ALA A 88 -2.76 -10.46 -9.19
N THR A 89 -3.13 -11.42 -10.02
CA THR A 89 -4.51 -11.93 -10.08
C THR A 89 -4.95 -12.64 -8.81
N ASP A 90 -4.00 -12.99 -7.94
CA ASP A 90 -4.23 -13.64 -6.65
C ASP A 90 -4.27 -12.65 -5.47
N GLU A 91 -4.11 -11.33 -5.73
CA GLU A 91 -4.26 -10.31 -4.70
C GLU A 91 -5.70 -10.25 -4.19
N PRO A 92 -5.95 -10.45 -2.87
CA PRO A 92 -7.30 -10.46 -2.30
C PRO A 92 -8.07 -9.18 -2.59
N GLN A 93 -7.39 -8.04 -2.53
CA GLN A 93 -7.96 -6.74 -2.83
C GLN A 93 -8.39 -6.60 -4.29
N ALA A 94 -7.68 -7.23 -5.23
CA ALA A 94 -8.03 -7.14 -6.65
C ALA A 94 -9.41 -7.77 -6.92
N GLY A 95 -9.72 -8.89 -6.29
CA GLY A 95 -11.03 -9.52 -6.35
C GLY A 95 -12.14 -8.63 -5.79
N VAL A 96 -11.91 -8.06 -4.61
CA VAL A 96 -12.86 -7.14 -3.97
C VAL A 96 -13.07 -5.88 -4.80
N TYR A 97 -12.02 -5.29 -5.35
CA TYR A 97 -12.16 -4.12 -6.21
C TYR A 97 -12.93 -4.41 -7.51
N THR A 98 -12.76 -5.60 -8.09
CA THR A 98 -13.56 -6.00 -9.25
C THR A 98 -15.03 -6.11 -8.89
N MET A 99 -15.36 -6.75 -7.77
CA MET A 99 -16.75 -6.86 -7.29
C MET A 99 -17.36 -5.48 -7.01
N LEU A 100 -16.60 -4.56 -6.43
CA LEU A 100 -17.03 -3.19 -6.16
C LEU A 100 -17.22 -2.39 -7.46
N ASP A 101 -16.29 -2.47 -8.40
CA ASP A 101 -16.38 -1.82 -9.72
C ASP A 101 -17.63 -2.31 -10.48
N ASP A 102 -17.90 -3.62 -10.48
CA ASP A 102 -19.07 -4.22 -11.10
C ASP A 102 -20.39 -3.77 -10.45
N ALA A 103 -20.35 -3.49 -9.16
CA ALA A 103 -21.48 -2.94 -8.40
C ALA A 103 -21.58 -1.40 -8.48
N GLY A 104 -20.71 -0.73 -9.26
CA GLY A 104 -20.75 0.72 -9.48
C GLY A 104 -19.92 1.56 -8.49
N PHE A 105 -19.17 0.95 -7.59
CA PHE A 105 -18.25 1.64 -6.67
C PHE A 105 -16.88 1.86 -7.33
N VAL A 106 -16.80 2.80 -8.25
CA VAL A 106 -15.60 3.02 -9.09
C VAL A 106 -14.51 3.88 -8.45
N GLY A 107 -14.80 4.51 -7.33
CA GLY A 107 -13.86 5.38 -6.61
C GLY A 107 -13.21 4.67 -5.43
N VAL A 108 -11.88 4.70 -5.35
CA VAL A 108 -11.12 4.17 -4.20
C VAL A 108 -10.37 5.30 -3.52
N VAL A 109 -10.57 5.46 -2.21
CA VAL A 109 -9.93 6.48 -1.39
C VAL A 109 -9.24 5.81 -0.21
N ALA A 110 -7.95 6.07 -0.02
CA ALA A 110 -7.24 5.69 1.20
C ALA A 110 -7.63 6.65 2.35
N THR A 111 -8.07 6.13 3.46
CA THR A 111 -8.53 6.93 4.61
C THR A 111 -7.55 6.92 5.78
N ASN A 112 -7.10 5.76 6.20
CA ASN A 112 -6.23 5.60 7.37
C ASN A 112 -5.10 4.61 7.07
N SER A 113 -4.00 4.76 7.80
CA SER A 113 -2.88 3.83 7.76
C SER A 113 -2.22 3.78 9.13
N ASP A 114 -2.16 2.59 9.72
CA ASP A 114 -1.41 2.31 10.93
C ASP A 114 -0.18 1.48 10.57
N GLN A 115 1.01 1.97 10.96
CA GLN A 115 2.27 1.35 10.56
C GLN A 115 3.16 1.10 11.78
N VAL A 116 3.73 -0.09 11.87
CA VAL A 116 4.70 -0.46 12.90
C VAL A 116 6.03 -0.77 12.24
N TYR A 117 7.02 0.09 12.50
CA TYR A 117 8.36 -0.08 11.99
C TYR A 117 9.23 -0.82 13.02
N ARG A 118 9.88 -1.90 12.61
CA ARG A 118 10.75 -2.69 13.50
C ARG A 118 12.22 -2.30 13.38
N ARG A 119 12.63 -1.78 12.24
CA ARG A 119 13.96 -1.23 11.97
C ARG A 119 13.93 -0.28 10.78
N TYR A 120 14.94 0.53 10.67
CA TYR A 120 15.18 1.29 9.44
C TYR A 120 15.67 0.37 8.32
N LEU A 121 15.29 0.72 7.10
CA LEU A 121 15.79 0.06 5.90
C LEU A 121 17.12 0.67 5.47
N ARG A 122 18.01 -0.18 4.98
CA ARG A 122 19.35 0.22 4.52
C ARG A 122 19.48 -0.03 3.02
N PRO A 123 20.33 0.74 2.31
CA PRO A 123 20.74 0.37 0.97
C PRO A 123 21.19 -1.09 0.90
N GLY A 124 20.66 -1.84 -0.07
CA GLY A 124 20.87 -3.28 -0.21
C GLY A 124 19.80 -4.18 0.41
N ASP A 125 18.95 -3.67 1.32
CA ASP A 125 17.77 -4.43 1.78
C ASP A 125 16.84 -4.71 0.61
N HIS A 126 16.38 -5.96 0.47
CA HIS A 126 15.43 -6.33 -0.56
C HIS A 126 14.11 -6.77 0.06
N LEU A 127 13.07 -5.99 -0.17
CA LEU A 127 11.78 -6.17 0.50
C LEU A 127 10.90 -7.18 -0.24
N SER A 128 10.02 -7.77 0.54
CA SER A 128 8.85 -8.47 0.04
C SER A 128 7.62 -8.01 0.82
N GLN A 129 6.48 -8.02 0.18
CA GLN A 129 5.20 -7.73 0.82
C GLN A 129 4.22 -8.88 0.62
N GLN A 130 3.28 -8.99 1.52
CA GLN A 130 2.13 -9.87 1.39
C GLN A 130 0.90 -9.16 1.96
N THR A 131 -0.18 -9.16 1.21
CA THR A 131 -1.44 -8.51 1.58
C THR A 131 -2.41 -9.54 2.14
N THR A 132 -3.14 -9.16 3.19
CA THR A 132 -4.27 -9.93 3.71
C THR A 132 -5.46 -8.99 3.83
N LEU A 133 -6.61 -9.39 3.29
CA LEU A 133 -7.86 -8.67 3.52
C LEU A 133 -8.34 -8.98 4.94
N VAL A 134 -8.44 -7.99 5.80
CA VAL A 134 -8.77 -8.19 7.22
C VAL A 134 -10.21 -7.90 7.55
N ASP A 135 -10.86 -6.98 6.84
CA ASP A 135 -12.25 -6.62 7.06
C ASP A 135 -12.84 -5.93 5.84
N VAL A 136 -14.16 -5.97 5.72
CA VAL A 136 -14.96 -5.17 4.79
C VAL A 136 -16.21 -4.72 5.52
N SER A 137 -16.39 -3.41 5.68
CA SER A 137 -17.56 -2.88 6.40
C SER A 137 -18.85 -3.07 5.60
N PRO A 138 -20.02 -3.10 6.26
CA PRO A 138 -21.27 -2.81 5.58
C PRO A 138 -21.24 -1.49 4.84
N GLN A 139 -22.15 -1.31 3.90
CA GLN A 139 -22.31 -0.07 3.17
C GLN A 139 -22.54 1.11 4.14
N LYS A 140 -21.81 2.20 3.93
CA LYS A 140 -21.89 3.41 4.75
C LYS A 140 -22.09 4.64 3.91
N GLN A 141 -22.92 5.55 4.39
CA GLN A 141 -23.03 6.89 3.86
C GLN A 141 -21.84 7.74 4.33
N THR A 142 -21.17 8.39 3.42
CA THR A 142 -20.04 9.30 3.69
C THR A 142 -20.26 10.65 3.05
N ALA A 143 -19.40 11.62 3.35
CA ALA A 143 -19.43 12.93 2.67
C ALA A 143 -19.12 12.83 1.17
N LEU A 144 -18.43 11.77 0.72
CA LEU A 144 -18.08 11.53 -0.68
C LEU A 144 -19.12 10.64 -1.41
N GLY A 145 -20.11 10.13 -0.69
CA GLY A 145 -21.10 9.22 -1.22
C GLY A 145 -21.20 7.94 -0.40
N VAL A 146 -21.86 6.94 -0.97
CA VAL A 146 -22.04 5.62 -0.34
C VAL A 146 -20.85 4.73 -0.71
N GLY A 147 -20.34 3.96 0.24
CA GLY A 147 -19.19 3.08 0.03
C GLY A 147 -19.02 2.00 1.09
N HIS A 148 -18.06 1.11 0.85
CA HIS A 148 -17.55 0.10 1.79
C HIS A 148 -16.13 0.45 2.21
N PHE A 149 -15.72 0.04 3.43
CA PHE A 149 -14.40 0.30 4.00
C PHE A 149 -13.74 -0.99 4.50
#